data_b501dd469bad178f2524e342e8178721
#
_entry.id   b501dd469bad178f2524e342e8178721
#
_cell.length_a   1.000
_cell.length_b   1.000
_cell.length_c   1.000
_cell.angle_alpha   90.00
_cell.angle_beta   90.00
_cell.angle_gamma   90.00
#
_symmetry.space_group_name_H-M   'P 1'
#
loop_
_entity.id
_entity.type
_entity.pdbx_description
1 polymer ?
#
loop_
_entity_poly.entity_id
_entity_poly.type
_entity_poly.pdbx_seq_one_letter_code
_entity_poly.pdbx_strand_id
1 'polypeptide(L)'
;VLFGSQAYVQAPLTFDRTTVQRFLKESQIGFAGEQNTAIGDAIGLSVKRLRDRPGDRHVMILLTDGQNNGGEVKPIPAAKLAADNDIVIYTVGVGADEMVMPGIFGSSFGSRRVNPSADLDEKTLKEIATLTGGQYFRARSPEQLMQIYHLLDELEPVEDKQQTFRHKNHYFIGLWD
;
A
#
# COMPACT_ATOMS: atom_id res chain seq x y z
N VAL A 1 -1.59 -5.13 -3.60
CA VAL A 1 -0.98 -4.74 -4.88
C VAL A 1 0.48 -4.39 -4.63
N LEU A 2 1.39 -4.91 -5.44
CA LEU A 2 2.77 -4.46 -5.53
C LEU A 2 2.96 -3.69 -6.83
N PHE A 3 3.89 -2.74 -6.83
CA PHE A 3 4.19 -1.94 -8.01
C PHE A 3 5.66 -1.50 -8.05
N GLY A 4 6.16 -1.36 -9.24
CA GLY A 4 7.41 -0.84 -9.68
C GLY A 4 7.19 -0.27 -11.07
N SER A 5 7.89 -0.76 -12.09
CA SER A 5 7.62 -0.38 -13.49
C SER A 5 6.21 -0.79 -13.94
N GLN A 6 5.61 -1.76 -13.29
CA GLN A 6 4.24 -2.25 -13.50
C GLN A 6 3.57 -2.51 -12.15
N ALA A 7 2.23 -2.48 -12.12
CA ALA A 7 1.44 -2.84 -10.95
C ALA A 7 0.80 -4.22 -11.12
N TYR A 8 0.82 -5.06 -10.08
CA TYR A 8 0.18 -6.36 -10.08
C TYR A 8 -0.39 -6.76 -8.72
N VAL A 9 -1.33 -7.70 -8.72
CA VAL A 9 -1.96 -8.20 -7.50
C VAL A 9 -1.13 -9.34 -6.94
N GLN A 10 -0.36 -9.07 -5.88
CA GLN A 10 0.44 -10.09 -5.19
C GLN A 10 -0.40 -11.00 -4.30
N ALA A 11 -1.41 -10.44 -3.63
CA ALA A 11 -2.33 -11.19 -2.79
C ALA A 11 -3.77 -10.72 -3.03
N PRO A 12 -4.77 -11.62 -2.97
CA PRO A 12 -6.17 -11.22 -2.98
C PRO A 12 -6.52 -10.46 -1.69
N LEU A 13 -7.64 -9.72 -1.71
CA LEU A 13 -8.22 -9.16 -0.51
C LEU A 13 -8.74 -10.31 0.37
N THR A 14 -8.18 -10.49 1.55
CA THR A 14 -8.47 -11.59 2.47
C THR A 14 -8.22 -11.19 3.91
N PHE A 15 -8.93 -11.82 4.85
CA PHE A 15 -8.66 -11.72 6.28
C PHE A 15 -7.56 -12.69 6.75
N ASP A 16 -7.09 -13.61 5.89
CA ASP A 16 -5.99 -14.53 6.19
C ASP A 16 -4.64 -13.80 6.18
N ARG A 17 -4.29 -13.25 7.34
CA ARG A 17 -3.02 -12.53 7.56
C ARG A 17 -1.80 -13.42 7.31
N THR A 18 -1.89 -14.71 7.61
CA THR A 18 -0.77 -15.66 7.44
C THR A 18 -0.45 -15.83 5.96
N THR A 19 -1.47 -16.00 5.13
CA THR A 19 -1.29 -16.10 3.68
C THR A 19 -0.73 -14.79 3.10
N VAL A 20 -1.21 -13.62 3.53
CA VAL A 20 -0.68 -12.32 3.09
C VAL A 20 0.80 -12.16 3.48
N GLN A 21 1.17 -12.51 4.72
CA GLN A 21 2.56 -12.45 5.17
C GLN A 21 3.47 -13.38 4.36
N ARG A 22 2.99 -14.58 3.99
CA ARG A 22 3.75 -15.50 3.14
C ARG A 22 3.98 -14.91 1.75
N PHE A 23 2.95 -14.40 1.09
CA PHE A 23 3.08 -13.75 -0.22
C PHE A 23 4.02 -12.54 -0.17
N LEU A 24 3.99 -11.78 0.93
CA LEU A 24 4.91 -10.65 1.10
C LEU A 24 6.36 -11.12 1.27
N LYS A 25 6.61 -12.18 2.03
CA LYS A 25 7.96 -12.77 2.17
C LYS A 25 8.49 -13.40 0.88
N GLU A 26 7.62 -13.93 0.04
CA GLU A 26 7.96 -14.49 -1.27
C GLU A 26 8.21 -13.41 -2.32
N SER A 27 7.80 -12.16 -2.05
CA SER A 27 8.04 -11.03 -2.94
C SER A 27 9.53 -10.70 -3.00
N GLN A 28 10.07 -10.67 -4.20
CA GLN A 28 11.47 -10.32 -4.45
C GLN A 28 11.55 -8.93 -5.08
N ILE A 29 12.64 -8.23 -4.79
CA ILE A 29 12.97 -6.99 -5.48
C ILE A 29 13.09 -7.29 -6.97
N GLY A 30 12.48 -6.43 -7.82
CA GLY A 30 12.50 -6.59 -9.26
C GLY A 30 11.29 -7.30 -9.88
N PHE A 31 10.44 -7.99 -9.11
CA PHE A 31 9.22 -8.60 -9.67
C PHE A 31 8.27 -7.60 -10.36
N ALA A 32 8.21 -6.38 -9.86
CA ALA A 32 7.41 -5.29 -10.44
C ALA A 32 8.21 -4.43 -11.45
N GLY A 33 9.45 -4.83 -11.79
CA GLY A 33 10.41 -4.06 -12.55
C GLY A 33 11.25 -3.13 -11.66
N GLU A 34 12.49 -2.88 -12.06
CA GLU A 34 13.50 -2.25 -11.20
C GLU A 34 13.72 -0.74 -11.45
N GLN A 35 13.25 -0.21 -12.56
CA GLN A 35 13.71 1.12 -13.01
C GLN A 35 12.70 2.25 -12.80
N ASN A 36 11.42 1.93 -12.63
CA ASN A 36 10.34 2.90 -12.58
C ASN A 36 9.36 2.61 -11.46
N THR A 37 8.57 3.64 -11.12
CA THR A 37 7.51 3.55 -10.11
C THR A 37 6.18 4.00 -10.72
N ALA A 38 5.26 3.06 -10.97
CA ALA A 38 3.98 3.28 -11.62
C ALA A 38 2.86 3.47 -10.57
N ILE A 39 2.86 4.60 -9.85
CA ILE A 39 1.90 4.90 -8.79
C ILE A 39 0.48 4.96 -9.36
N GLY A 40 0.28 5.61 -10.50
CA GLY A 40 -1.04 5.76 -11.11
C GLY A 40 -1.66 4.43 -11.51
N ASP A 41 -0.87 3.50 -12.07
CA ASP A 41 -1.32 2.15 -12.43
C ASP A 41 -1.68 1.34 -11.17
N ALA A 42 -0.88 1.50 -10.09
CA ALA A 42 -1.16 0.85 -8.81
C ALA A 42 -2.49 1.30 -8.20
N ILE A 43 -2.77 2.61 -8.23
CA ILE A 43 -4.05 3.18 -7.79
C ILE A 43 -5.18 2.63 -8.68
N GLY A 44 -5.05 2.71 -10.02
CA GLY A 44 -6.05 2.24 -10.96
C GLY A 44 -6.39 0.75 -10.79
N LEU A 45 -5.37 -0.09 -10.62
CA LEU A 45 -5.54 -1.52 -10.36
C LEU A 45 -6.26 -1.75 -9.01
N SER A 46 -5.92 -0.99 -7.98
CA SER A 46 -6.54 -1.10 -6.66
C SER A 46 -8.00 -0.64 -6.69
N VAL A 47 -8.33 0.45 -7.38
CA VAL A 47 -9.71 0.90 -7.62
C VAL A 47 -10.53 -0.20 -8.27
N LYS A 48 -10.01 -0.84 -9.34
CA LYS A 48 -10.67 -1.96 -10.00
C LYS A 48 -10.97 -3.12 -9.05
N ARG A 49 -10.17 -3.32 -8.00
CA ARG A 49 -10.34 -4.41 -7.03
C ARG A 49 -11.29 -4.04 -5.88
N LEU A 50 -11.39 -2.75 -5.54
CA LEU A 50 -12.17 -2.27 -4.41
C LEU A 50 -13.60 -1.90 -4.79
N ARG A 51 -13.83 -1.23 -5.93
CA ARG A 51 -15.11 -0.66 -6.32
C ARG A 51 -16.30 -1.65 -6.34
N ASP A 52 -16.01 -2.92 -6.65
CA ASP A 52 -17.05 -3.96 -6.74
C ASP A 52 -17.21 -4.73 -5.40
N ARG A 53 -16.57 -4.27 -4.32
CA ARG A 53 -16.67 -4.88 -3.00
C ARG A 53 -17.84 -4.29 -2.21
N PRO A 54 -18.52 -5.11 -1.39
CA PRO A 54 -19.56 -4.59 -0.51
C PRO A 54 -18.94 -3.69 0.56
N GLY A 55 -19.61 -2.58 0.85
CA GLY A 55 -19.21 -1.59 1.86
C GLY A 55 -19.50 -0.18 1.34
N ASP A 56 -19.82 0.72 2.26
CA ASP A 56 -20.17 2.12 1.92
C ASP A 56 -18.91 2.98 1.71
N ARG A 57 -17.76 2.51 2.19
CA ARG A 57 -16.48 3.22 2.08
C ARG A 57 -15.33 2.22 1.97
N HIS A 58 -14.39 2.51 1.10
CA HIS A 58 -13.19 1.71 0.93
C HIS A 58 -11.94 2.55 1.23
N VAL A 59 -10.94 1.91 1.81
CA VAL A 59 -9.67 2.55 2.19
C VAL A 59 -8.52 1.90 1.46
N MET A 60 -7.65 2.73 0.92
CA MET A 60 -6.39 2.34 0.29
C MET A 60 -5.23 3.00 1.02
N ILE A 61 -4.21 2.23 1.38
CA ILE A 61 -2.94 2.76 1.89
C ILE A 61 -1.91 2.62 0.78
N LEU A 62 -1.41 3.74 0.28
CA LEU A 62 -0.35 3.81 -0.72
C LEU A 62 0.98 4.09 -0.04
N LEU A 63 1.90 3.12 -0.11
CA LEU A 63 3.24 3.21 0.47
C LEU A 63 4.26 3.29 -0.66
N THR A 64 5.11 4.31 -0.67
CA THR A 64 6.16 4.50 -1.69
C THR A 64 7.37 5.25 -1.13
N ASP A 65 8.53 5.00 -1.69
CA ASP A 65 9.80 5.68 -1.41
C ASP A 65 10.30 6.56 -2.58
N GLY A 66 9.56 6.55 -3.71
CA GLY A 66 9.95 7.25 -4.93
C GLY A 66 8.86 8.16 -5.51
N GLN A 67 9.21 8.76 -6.65
CA GLN A 67 8.29 9.54 -7.48
C GLN A 67 7.66 8.69 -8.58
N ASN A 68 6.50 9.12 -9.07
CA ASN A 68 5.92 8.48 -10.24
C ASN A 68 6.72 8.83 -11.49
N ASN A 69 7.43 7.87 -12.04
CA ASN A 69 8.24 8.01 -13.26
C ASN A 69 7.95 6.91 -14.30
N GLY A 70 6.91 6.08 -14.08
CA GLY A 70 6.49 5.01 -14.97
C GLY A 70 4.97 4.84 -14.99
N GLY A 71 4.52 3.82 -15.72
CA GLY A 71 3.11 3.48 -15.89
C GLY A 71 2.41 4.25 -17.00
N GLU A 72 1.23 3.76 -17.37
CA GLU A 72 0.39 4.37 -18.40
C GLU A 72 -0.59 5.41 -17.81
N VAL A 73 -1.00 5.19 -16.56
CA VAL A 73 -1.95 6.06 -15.85
C VAL A 73 -1.19 7.05 -14.98
N LYS A 74 -1.56 8.33 -15.09
CA LYS A 74 -1.00 9.36 -14.21
C LYS A 74 -1.63 9.30 -12.81
N PRO A 75 -0.88 9.60 -11.71
CA PRO A 75 -1.38 9.48 -10.34
C PRO A 75 -2.63 10.32 -10.05
N ILE A 76 -2.69 11.57 -10.49
CA ILE A 76 -3.82 12.47 -10.19
C ILE A 76 -5.12 12.04 -10.87
N PRO A 77 -5.15 11.68 -12.17
CA PRO A 77 -6.32 11.05 -12.77
C PRO A 77 -6.78 9.77 -12.08
N ALA A 78 -5.82 8.91 -11.64
CA ALA A 78 -6.14 7.69 -10.89
C ALA A 78 -6.74 8.01 -9.51
N ALA A 79 -6.24 9.04 -8.81
CA ALA A 79 -6.80 9.49 -7.54
C ALA A 79 -8.23 10.06 -7.70
N LYS A 80 -8.49 10.80 -8.77
CA LYS A 80 -9.86 11.26 -9.08
C LYS A 80 -10.81 10.09 -9.30
N LEU A 81 -10.37 9.08 -10.07
CA LEU A 81 -11.15 7.85 -10.26
C LEU A 81 -11.41 7.12 -8.92
N ALA A 82 -10.46 7.12 -7.98
CA ALA A 82 -10.65 6.58 -6.65
C ALA A 82 -11.72 7.38 -5.88
N ALA A 83 -11.63 8.70 -5.88
CA ALA A 83 -12.64 9.57 -5.23
C ALA A 83 -14.05 9.37 -5.81
N ASP A 84 -14.18 9.24 -7.14
CA ASP A 84 -15.45 8.98 -7.82
C ASP A 84 -16.06 7.60 -7.48
N ASN A 85 -15.29 6.71 -6.85
CA ASN A 85 -15.71 5.39 -6.38
C ASN A 85 -15.72 5.27 -4.84
N ASP A 86 -15.79 6.39 -4.10
CA ASP A 86 -15.82 6.44 -2.63
C ASP A 86 -14.61 5.72 -1.97
N ILE A 87 -13.46 5.75 -2.65
CA ILE A 87 -12.22 5.17 -2.15
C ILE A 87 -11.32 6.27 -1.60
N VAL A 88 -11.06 6.21 -0.29
CA VAL A 88 -10.13 7.11 0.41
C VAL A 88 -8.72 6.57 0.30
N ILE A 89 -7.75 7.42 -0.06
CA ILE A 89 -6.34 7.04 -0.17
C ILE A 89 -5.52 7.76 0.90
N TYR A 90 -4.96 6.99 1.83
CA TYR A 90 -3.89 7.44 2.71
C TYR A 90 -2.56 7.20 2.03
N THR A 91 -1.73 8.23 1.95
CA THR A 91 -0.42 8.11 1.30
C THR A 91 0.70 8.17 2.34
N VAL A 92 1.65 7.26 2.23
CA VAL A 92 2.80 7.17 3.14
C VAL A 92 4.08 7.22 2.33
N GLY A 93 4.80 8.33 2.44
CA GLY A 93 6.14 8.45 1.88
C GLY A 93 7.18 7.87 2.84
N VAL A 94 7.96 6.89 2.38
CA VAL A 94 8.98 6.21 3.18
C VAL A 94 10.38 6.66 2.77
N GLY A 95 11.28 6.80 3.74
CA GLY A 95 12.70 7.00 3.50
C GLY A 95 13.31 8.03 4.46
N ALA A 96 14.59 7.84 4.77
CA ALA A 96 15.35 8.74 5.64
C ALA A 96 15.65 10.06 4.92
N ASP A 97 15.71 11.16 5.67
CA ASP A 97 16.06 12.47 5.11
C ASP A 97 17.55 12.55 4.74
N GLU A 98 18.41 11.93 5.54
CA GLU A 98 19.86 11.88 5.32
C GLU A 98 20.43 10.53 5.71
N MET A 99 21.31 10.00 4.87
CA MET A 99 22.15 8.84 5.18
C MET A 99 23.61 9.23 5.01
N VAL A 100 24.43 8.96 6.01
CA VAL A 100 25.89 9.16 5.90
C VAL A 100 26.48 7.87 5.36
N MET A 101 26.95 7.89 4.11
CA MET A 101 27.74 6.81 3.57
C MET A 101 29.18 6.92 4.08
N PRO A 102 29.72 5.87 4.74
CA PRO A 102 31.11 5.87 5.17
C PRO A 102 32.02 5.98 3.96
N GLY A 103 33.08 6.78 4.09
CA GLY A 103 34.11 6.90 3.06
C GLY A 103 34.87 5.59 2.84
N ILE A 104 35.67 5.54 1.79
CA ILE A 104 36.55 4.40 1.47
C ILE A 104 37.39 4.04 2.71
N PHE A 105 37.38 2.78 3.10
CA PHE A 105 38.02 2.22 4.32
C PHE A 105 37.38 2.58 5.68
N GLY A 106 36.10 2.97 5.72
CA GLY A 106 35.42 3.21 7.01
C GLY A 106 35.90 4.44 7.75
N SER A 107 36.67 5.31 7.13
CA SER A 107 37.16 6.56 7.69
C SER A 107 36.16 7.71 7.49
N SER A 108 36.17 8.69 8.39
CA SER A 108 35.38 9.93 8.25
C SER A 108 35.83 10.79 7.03
N PHE A 109 36.95 10.43 6.41
CA PHE A 109 37.50 11.14 5.25
C PHE A 109 36.78 10.65 3.99
N GLY A 110 36.00 11.54 3.36
CA GLY A 110 35.22 11.24 2.18
C GLY A 110 33.80 10.70 2.45
N SER A 111 33.29 10.82 3.70
CA SER A 111 31.89 10.53 3.98
C SER A 111 31.00 11.47 3.18
N ARG A 112 30.05 10.89 2.41
CA ARG A 112 29.09 11.63 1.61
C ARG A 112 27.72 11.53 2.28
N ARG A 113 27.10 12.68 2.53
CA ARG A 113 25.68 12.72 2.87
C ARG A 113 24.87 12.51 1.60
N VAL A 114 24.03 11.50 1.61
CA VAL A 114 23.09 11.19 0.55
C VAL A 114 21.70 11.29 1.14
N ASN A 115 20.82 11.99 0.46
CA ASN A 115 19.39 11.98 0.81
C ASN A 115 18.72 10.86 0.00
N PRO A 116 18.43 9.70 0.59
CA PRO A 116 17.79 8.59 -0.12
C PRO A 116 16.34 8.89 -0.53
N SER A 117 15.78 9.96 0.01
CA SER A 117 14.40 10.40 -0.29
C SER A 117 14.34 11.64 -1.18
N ALA A 118 15.45 11.99 -1.83
CA ALA A 118 15.50 13.13 -2.75
C ALA A 118 14.49 13.00 -3.91
N ASP A 119 14.17 11.75 -4.27
CA ASP A 119 13.25 11.42 -5.36
C ASP A 119 11.80 11.25 -4.91
N LEU A 120 11.48 11.41 -3.61
CA LEU A 120 10.10 11.29 -3.13
C LEU A 120 9.28 12.52 -3.51
N ASP A 121 8.25 12.33 -4.33
CA ASP A 121 7.31 13.39 -4.71
C ASP A 121 6.20 13.57 -3.68
N GLU A 122 6.56 14.21 -2.54
CA GLU A 122 5.59 14.50 -1.49
C GLU A 122 4.41 15.36 -1.96
N LYS A 123 4.63 16.22 -2.96
CA LYS A 123 3.57 17.10 -3.47
C LYS A 123 2.46 16.27 -4.11
N THR A 124 2.82 15.35 -4.99
CA THR A 124 1.85 14.44 -5.63
C THR A 124 1.16 13.55 -4.60
N LEU A 125 1.90 13.02 -3.59
CA LEU A 125 1.31 12.19 -2.54
C LEU A 125 0.30 12.96 -1.68
N LYS A 126 0.60 14.21 -1.31
CA LYS A 126 -0.33 15.09 -0.58
C LYS A 126 -1.58 15.41 -1.42
N GLU A 127 -1.41 15.65 -2.72
CA GLU A 127 -2.52 15.92 -3.63
C GLU A 127 -3.44 14.70 -3.79
N ILE A 128 -2.89 13.48 -3.96
CA ILE A 128 -3.65 12.24 -4.01
C ILE A 128 -4.49 12.07 -2.74
N ALA A 129 -3.88 12.20 -1.56
CA ALA A 129 -4.56 12.07 -0.29
C ALA A 129 -5.70 13.11 -0.15
N THR A 130 -5.42 14.38 -0.43
CA THR A 130 -6.40 15.46 -0.34
C THR A 130 -7.59 15.25 -1.27
N LEU A 131 -7.35 14.85 -2.53
CA LEU A 131 -8.41 14.60 -3.52
C LEU A 131 -9.38 13.50 -3.12
N THR A 132 -8.89 12.51 -2.35
CA THR A 132 -9.68 11.35 -1.93
C THR A 132 -10.21 11.45 -0.49
N GLY A 133 -9.96 12.57 0.20
CA GLY A 133 -10.37 12.77 1.59
C GLY A 133 -9.52 12.00 2.61
N GLY A 134 -8.34 11.52 2.21
CA GLY A 134 -7.35 10.89 3.07
C GLY A 134 -6.30 11.88 3.59
N GLN A 135 -5.19 11.34 4.08
CA GLN A 135 -4.09 12.12 4.65
C GLN A 135 -2.72 11.57 4.19
N TYR A 136 -1.75 12.47 4.03
CA TYR A 136 -0.36 12.14 3.78
C TYR A 136 0.42 11.99 5.09
N PHE A 137 1.27 10.97 5.15
CA PHE A 137 2.19 10.71 6.24
C PHE A 137 3.62 10.56 5.71
N ARG A 138 4.59 10.91 6.55
CA ARG A 138 6.02 10.72 6.28
C ARG A 138 6.62 9.77 7.30
N ALA A 139 7.15 8.64 6.85
CA ALA A 139 7.87 7.69 7.68
C ALA A 139 9.38 7.75 7.38
N ARG A 140 10.19 8.17 8.37
CA ARG A 140 11.65 8.25 8.27
C ARG A 140 12.36 7.08 8.92
N SER A 141 11.62 6.28 9.69
CA SER A 141 12.14 5.08 10.36
C SER A 141 11.05 4.00 10.43
N PRO A 142 11.41 2.73 10.67
CA PRO A 142 10.44 1.66 10.91
C PRO A 142 9.48 1.94 12.06
N GLU A 143 9.97 2.60 13.13
CA GLU A 143 9.17 2.95 14.31
C GLU A 143 8.09 3.97 13.95
N GLN A 144 8.44 5.00 13.15
CA GLN A 144 7.48 5.98 12.65
C GLN A 144 6.44 5.33 11.74
N LEU A 145 6.85 4.39 10.89
CA LEU A 145 5.93 3.63 10.04
C LEU A 145 4.91 2.85 10.89
N MET A 146 5.36 2.19 11.96
CA MET A 146 4.46 1.51 12.89
C MET A 146 3.48 2.45 13.58
N GLN A 147 3.94 3.64 14.01
CA GLN A 147 3.07 4.66 14.59
C GLN A 147 2.00 5.14 13.61
N ILE A 148 2.37 5.31 12.32
CA ILE A 148 1.41 5.67 11.26
C ILE A 148 0.36 4.57 11.09
N TYR A 149 0.73 3.29 11.10
CA TYR A 149 -0.24 2.19 11.02
C TYR A 149 -1.20 2.17 12.20
N HIS A 150 -0.73 2.40 13.43
CA HIS A 150 -1.63 2.53 14.60
C HIS A 150 -2.61 3.69 14.44
N LEU A 151 -2.13 4.85 13.97
CA LEU A 151 -3.00 5.99 13.71
C LEU A 151 -4.04 5.67 12.61
N LEU A 152 -3.66 4.96 11.56
CA LEU A 152 -4.59 4.55 10.51
C LEU A 152 -5.65 3.57 11.02
N ASP A 153 -5.29 2.65 11.91
CA ASP A 153 -6.24 1.74 12.57
C ASP A 153 -7.25 2.51 13.46
N GLU A 154 -6.83 3.62 14.08
CA GLU A 154 -7.72 4.50 14.86
C GLU A 154 -8.64 5.34 13.95
N LEU A 155 -8.14 5.82 12.82
CA LEU A 155 -8.91 6.63 11.87
C LEU A 155 -9.94 5.82 11.09
N GLU A 156 -9.62 4.56 10.79
CA GLU A 156 -10.41 3.65 9.97
C GLU A 156 -10.62 2.31 10.71
N PRO A 157 -11.37 2.31 11.82
CA PRO A 157 -11.59 1.09 12.59
C PRO A 157 -12.32 0.05 11.73
N VAL A 158 -11.69 -1.10 11.53
CA VAL A 158 -12.33 -2.24 10.85
C VAL A 158 -13.29 -2.89 11.85
N GLU A 159 -14.58 -2.82 11.59
CA GLU A 159 -15.53 -3.68 12.29
C GLU A 159 -15.22 -5.14 12.00
N ASP A 160 -14.71 -5.84 12.99
CA ASP A 160 -14.41 -7.28 12.91
C ASP A 160 -15.75 -8.05 12.86
N LYS A 161 -16.45 -7.99 11.74
CA LYS A 161 -17.56 -8.88 11.44
C LYS A 161 -16.96 -10.27 11.22
N GLN A 162 -16.64 -10.95 12.32
CA GLN A 162 -16.44 -12.39 12.30
C GLN A 162 -17.70 -13.02 11.68
N GLN A 163 -17.64 -13.27 10.39
CA GLN A 163 -18.60 -14.18 9.76
C GLN A 163 -18.34 -15.56 10.35
N THR A 164 -19.04 -15.86 11.42
CA THR A 164 -19.17 -17.20 11.94
C THR A 164 -19.89 -18.00 10.86
N PHE A 165 -19.14 -18.69 10.00
CA PHE A 165 -19.70 -19.71 9.14
C PHE A 165 -20.22 -20.83 10.05
N ARG A 166 -21.48 -20.75 10.45
CA ARG A 166 -22.19 -21.90 10.99
C ARG A 166 -22.34 -22.89 9.84
N HIS A 167 -21.50 -23.91 9.83
CA HIS A 167 -21.81 -25.13 9.11
C HIS A 167 -23.15 -25.63 9.64
N LYS A 168 -24.24 -25.44 8.91
CA LYS A 168 -25.46 -26.22 9.09
C LYS A 168 -25.13 -27.63 8.66
N ASN A 169 -24.75 -28.47 9.61
CA ASN A 169 -24.74 -29.92 9.41
C ASN A 169 -26.20 -30.35 9.21
N HIS A 170 -26.62 -30.51 7.99
CA HIS A 170 -27.79 -31.25 7.64
C HIS A 170 -27.46 -32.73 7.84
N TYR A 171 -27.87 -33.28 9.02
CA TYR A 171 -27.96 -34.70 9.22
C TYR A 171 -29.12 -35.20 8.40
N PHE A 172 -28.87 -35.89 7.29
CA PHE A 172 -29.84 -36.71 6.60
C PHE A 172 -30.04 -38.00 7.45
N ILE A 173 -31.16 -38.09 8.17
CA ILE A 173 -31.59 -39.35 8.74
C ILE A 173 -32.32 -40.08 7.62
N GLY A 174 -31.63 -41.03 6.97
CA GLY A 174 -32.26 -41.99 6.09
C GLY A 174 -33.01 -43.03 6.91
N LEU A 175 -34.34 -43.02 6.86
CA LEU A 175 -35.16 -44.16 7.24
C LEU A 175 -35.08 -45.20 6.12
N TRP A 176 -34.60 -46.35 6.49
CA TRP A 176 -34.80 -47.59 5.70
C TRP A 176 -35.90 -48.39 6.34
N ASP A 177 -36.96 -48.63 5.62
CA ASP A 177 -37.82 -49.81 5.70
C ASP A 177 -37.55 -50.69 4.48
#